data_fbf9b263c81bff98e61c37df37670979
#
_entry.id   fbf9b263c81bff98e61c37df37670979
#
_cell.length_a   1.000
_cell.length_b   1.000
_cell.length_c   1.000
_cell.angle_alpha   90.00
_cell.angle_beta   90.00
_cell.angle_gamma   90.00
#
_symmetry.space_group_name_H-M   'P 1'
#
loop_
_entity.id
_entity.type
_entity.pdbx_description
1 polymer ?
#
loop_
_entity_poly.entity_id
_entity_poly.type
_entity_poly.pdbx_seq_one_letter_code
_entity_poly.pdbx_strand_id
1 'polypeptide(L)'
;MATRVMPSGLISRSDLDAGRVDLAEADSGERLGPVHPGEVLRHEFLEPLGLTAHALALALRVPANRITAILGGRRAITAETALRLARHFGTTPAFWLNLQKAYELEVAEQEAGARIRSEVAPRAAA
;
A
#
# COMPACT_ATOMS: atom_id res chain seq x y z
N MET A 1 -11.86 11.53 9.61
CA MET A 1 -11.54 11.33 9.95
C MET A 1 -11.34 11.01 9.97
N ALA A 2 -11.40 10.98 9.50
CA ALA A 2 -11.10 10.59 9.59
C ALA A 2 -11.19 10.10 9.25
N THR A 3 -11.21 9.96 8.81
CA THR A 3 -10.97 9.40 8.63
C THR A 3 -11.26 9.02 8.11
N ARG A 4 -11.37 8.76 7.64
CA ARG A 4 -11.31 8.28 7.26
C ARG A 4 -11.61 7.56 7.23
N VAL A 5 -11.78 7.51 7.11
CA VAL A 5 -11.69 6.89 7.31
C VAL A 5 -12.11 6.35 7.27
N MET A 6 -12.47 5.86 6.96
CA MET A 6 -12.46 5.36 7.22
C MET A 6 -12.78 5.08 7.46
N PRO A 7 -13.03 5.07 7.49
CA PRO A 7 -13.04 4.75 7.96
C PRO A 7 -13.32 4.27 8.13
N SER A 8 -13.45 4.01 8.01
CA SER A 8 -13.37 3.66 8.39
C SER A 8 -13.63 3.32 8.25
N GLY A 9 -13.90 3.05 7.81
CA GLY A 9 -13.66 2.85 7.82
C GLY A 9 -13.95 2.72 7.27
N LEU A 10 -13.94 2.50 6.74
CA LEU A 10 -13.73 2.53 6.35
C LEU A 10 -13.89 2.26 5.83
N ILE A 11 -14.13 1.92 5.37
CA ILE A 11 -13.77 1.79 5.05
C ILE A 11 -13.90 0.97 4.94
N SER A 12 -13.93 0.68 4.85
CA SER A 12 -13.65 0.25 5.05
C SER A 12 -13.80 -0.55 4.75
N ARG A 13 -14.06 -1.24 4.37
CA ARG A 13 -13.90 -1.59 4.26
C ARG A 13 -14.10 -1.62 3.56
N SER A 14 -14.29 -1.62 3.37
CA SER A 14 -14.23 -1.09 3.15
C SER A 14 -14.23 -0.45 2.48
N ASP A 15 -14.32 -0.32 2.21
CA ASP A 15 -14.01 0.70 1.96
C ASP A 15 -13.45 0.66 1.34
N LEU A 16 -13.41 -0.02 1.24
CA LEU A 16 -12.80 0.15 0.93
C LEU A 16 -12.79 -0.65 0.17
N ASP A 17 -12.90 -1.55 -0.01
CA ASP A 17 -12.75 -1.87 -0.37
C ASP A 17 -12.81 -1.64 -1.17
N ALA A 18 -13.06 -1.62 -1.46
CA ALA A 18 -12.89 -0.95 -1.71
C ALA A 18 -12.60 -0.39 -2.12
N GLY A 19 -12.67 -0.43 -2.27
CA GLY A 19 -12.03 0.33 -2.06
C GLY A 19 -12.18 1.01 -2.11
N ARG A 20 -12.38 1.20 -1.89
CA ARG A 20 -12.23 2.07 -1.31
C ARG A 20 -12.21 2.72 -1.23
N VAL A 21 -12.54 2.54 -1.30
CA VAL A 21 -12.25 3.40 -0.75
C VAL A 21 -12.43 4.11 -1.06
N ASP A 22 -12.71 4.16 -1.31
CA ASP A 22 -12.58 5.12 -1.12
C ASP A 22 -12.44 5.66 -1.24
N LEU A 23 -12.51 5.50 -1.63
CA LEU A 23 -12.14 6.27 -1.41
C LEU A 23 -12.32 7.09 -1.98
N ALA A 24 -12.53 7.29 -2.48
CA ALA A 24 -12.38 8.21 -2.63
C ALA A 24 -12.71 8.97 -2.99
N GLU A 25 -12.86 9.16 -3.04
CA GLU A 25 -12.90 10.17 -2.90
C GLU A 25 -12.75 10.96 -2.69
N ALA A 26 -12.95 10.82 -2.74
CA ALA A 26 -12.65 11.79 -2.29
C ALA A 26 -12.30 12.43 -2.27
N ASP A 27 -12.04 12.45 -2.14
CA ASP A 27 -11.55 13.34 -1.87
C ASP A 27 -10.85 13.70 -2.04
N SER A 28 -10.85 13.46 -2.18
CA SER A 28 -10.18 14.05 -2.19
C SER A 28 -9.20 14.52 -2.44
N GLY A 29 -9.21 14.38 -3.00
CA GLY A 29 -8.02 14.95 -3.57
C GLY A 29 -6.96 15.40 -2.63
N GLU A 30 -7.14 15.11 -1.46
CA GLU A 30 -6.23 15.56 -0.42
C GLU A 30 -4.96 14.75 -0.34
N ARG A 31 -4.82 13.73 -1.14
CA ARG A 31 -3.59 12.96 -1.12
C ARG A 31 -2.43 13.81 -1.56
N LEU A 32 -1.39 13.84 -0.76
CA LEU A 32 -0.21 14.63 -1.03
C LEU A 32 0.85 13.86 -1.81
N GLY A 33 0.59 12.61 -2.11
CA GLY A 33 1.51 11.80 -2.88
C GLY A 33 1.16 10.34 -2.80
N PRO A 34 1.99 9.50 -3.43
CA PRO A 34 1.74 8.05 -3.41
C PRO A 34 1.80 7.49 -1.99
N VAL A 35 0.94 6.54 -1.71
CA VAL A 35 0.89 5.89 -0.39
C VAL A 35 1.68 4.60 -0.45
N HIS A 36 2.76 4.53 0.33
CA HIS A 36 3.57 3.33 0.39
C HIS A 36 2.81 2.24 1.17
N PRO A 37 2.92 0.97 0.75
CA PRO A 37 2.23 -0.12 1.48
C PRO A 37 2.58 -0.17 2.96
N GLY A 38 3.76 0.30 3.34
CA GLY A 38 4.13 0.38 4.75
C GLY A 38 3.21 1.24 5.57
N GLU A 39 2.62 2.28 4.97
CA GLU A 39 1.65 3.11 5.68
C GLU A 39 0.36 2.36 5.94
N VAL A 40 -0.09 1.57 4.96
CA VAL A 40 -1.27 0.73 5.15
C VAL A 40 -1.00 -0.30 6.25
N LEU A 41 0.18 -0.92 6.21
CA LEU A 41 0.55 -1.89 7.23
C LEU A 41 0.54 -1.24 8.61
N ARG A 42 1.11 -0.06 8.74
CA ARG A 42 1.17 0.64 10.02
C ARG A 42 -0.21 1.03 10.51
N HIS A 43 -0.98 1.73 9.68
CA HIS A 43 -2.22 2.35 10.15
C HIS A 43 -3.40 1.40 10.18
N GLU A 44 -3.44 0.43 9.27
CA GLU A 44 -4.59 -0.46 9.18
C GLU A 44 -4.40 -1.77 9.94
N PHE A 45 -3.17 -2.13 10.26
CA PHE A 45 -2.89 -3.42 10.90
C PHE A 45 -2.17 -3.28 12.22
N LEU A 46 -1.03 -2.59 12.24
CA LEU A 46 -0.23 -2.54 13.46
C LEU A 46 -0.88 -1.69 14.54
N GLU A 47 -1.31 -0.50 14.20
CA GLU A 47 -1.90 0.40 15.20
C GLU A 47 -3.19 -0.16 15.77
N PRO A 48 -4.16 -0.60 14.96
CA PRO A 48 -5.38 -1.14 15.54
C PRO A 48 -5.16 -2.39 16.39
N LEU A 49 -4.15 -3.18 16.07
CA LEU A 49 -3.88 -4.43 16.80
C LEU A 49 -2.89 -4.23 17.94
N GLY A 50 -2.34 -3.02 18.09
CA GLY A 50 -1.36 -2.79 19.14
C GLY A 50 -0.06 -3.54 18.93
N LEU A 51 0.29 -3.83 17.67
CA LEU A 51 1.51 -4.58 17.36
C LEU A 51 2.67 -3.65 17.08
N THR A 52 3.83 -4.02 17.59
CA THR A 52 5.06 -3.32 17.25
C THR A 52 5.69 -3.95 16.01
N ALA A 53 6.59 -3.19 15.37
CA ALA A 53 7.34 -3.74 14.24
C ALA A 53 8.12 -4.98 14.64
N HIS A 54 8.71 -4.95 15.84
CA HIS A 54 9.48 -6.08 16.34
C HIS A 54 8.61 -7.31 16.52
N ALA A 55 7.43 -7.16 17.12
CA ALA A 55 6.53 -8.28 17.32
C ALA A 55 6.08 -8.87 15.99
N LEU A 56 5.80 -7.99 15.01
CA LEU A 56 5.41 -8.48 13.70
C LEU A 56 6.57 -9.25 13.04
N ALA A 57 7.79 -8.72 13.14
CA ALA A 57 8.94 -9.41 12.55
C ALA A 57 9.09 -10.81 13.13
N LEU A 58 8.92 -10.94 14.45
CA LEU A 58 8.98 -12.25 15.09
C LEU A 58 7.89 -13.18 14.57
N ALA A 59 6.68 -12.66 14.43
CA ALA A 59 5.55 -13.47 13.96
C ALA A 59 5.77 -13.92 12.52
N LEU A 60 6.34 -13.07 11.70
CA LEU A 60 6.58 -13.39 10.29
C LEU A 60 7.88 -14.16 10.08
N ARG A 61 8.70 -14.29 11.11
CA ARG A 61 10.01 -14.96 11.04
C ARG A 61 10.93 -14.25 10.04
N VAL A 62 11.00 -12.93 10.12
CA VAL A 62 11.90 -12.12 9.30
C VAL A 62 12.70 -11.19 10.22
N PRO A 63 13.83 -10.67 9.74
CA PRO A 63 14.59 -9.70 10.54
C PRO A 63 13.76 -8.45 10.83
N ALA A 64 13.95 -7.89 12.03
CA ALA A 64 13.19 -6.70 12.42
C ALA A 64 13.43 -5.54 11.46
N ASN A 65 14.66 -5.39 10.94
CA ASN A 65 14.95 -4.28 10.03
C ASN A 65 14.23 -4.40 8.69
N ARG A 66 13.79 -5.59 8.31
CA ARG A 66 12.94 -5.71 7.11
C ARG A 66 11.62 -4.99 7.35
N ILE A 67 11.02 -5.22 8.51
CA ILE A 67 9.72 -4.61 8.80
C ILE A 67 9.87 -3.10 8.98
N THR A 68 10.87 -2.66 9.75
CA THR A 68 11.05 -1.22 9.95
C THR A 68 11.34 -0.50 8.65
N ALA A 69 12.09 -1.12 7.74
CA ALA A 69 12.37 -0.51 6.43
C ALA A 69 11.11 -0.41 5.58
N ILE A 70 10.23 -1.43 5.63
CA ILE A 70 8.96 -1.37 4.92
C ILE A 70 8.08 -0.26 5.50
N LEU A 71 7.99 -0.19 6.83
CA LEU A 71 7.16 0.82 7.48
C LEU A 71 7.66 2.23 7.19
N GLY A 72 8.96 2.39 7.02
CA GLY A 72 9.56 3.68 6.70
C GLY A 72 9.58 4.01 5.21
N GLY A 73 9.01 3.16 4.38
CA GLY A 73 8.96 3.41 2.95
C GLY A 73 10.26 3.17 2.22
N ARG A 74 11.24 2.56 2.87
CA ARG A 74 12.56 2.34 2.28
C ARG A 74 12.70 0.99 1.61
N ARG A 75 11.73 0.12 1.77
CA ARG A 75 11.81 -1.23 1.21
C ARG A 75 10.46 -1.64 0.67
N ALA A 76 10.47 -2.28 -0.49
CA ALA A 76 9.25 -2.78 -1.12
C ALA A 76 8.78 -4.07 -0.45
N ILE A 77 7.49 -4.33 -0.54
CA ILE A 77 6.94 -5.62 -0.16
C ILE A 77 7.14 -6.56 -1.34
N THR A 78 8.00 -7.56 -1.15
CA THR A 78 8.25 -8.57 -2.16
C THR A 78 7.19 -9.67 -2.08
N ALA A 79 7.22 -10.56 -3.07
CA ALA A 79 6.27 -11.69 -3.09
C ALA A 79 6.40 -12.54 -1.84
N GLU A 80 7.62 -12.81 -1.39
CA GLU A 80 7.81 -13.61 -0.19
C GLU A 80 7.22 -12.92 1.05
N THR A 81 7.50 -11.63 1.20
CA THR A 81 6.96 -10.89 2.34
C THR A 81 5.44 -10.84 2.26
N ALA A 82 4.89 -10.68 1.05
CA ALA A 82 3.44 -10.69 0.88
C ALA A 82 2.83 -12.01 1.31
N LEU A 83 3.48 -13.12 1.01
CA LEU A 83 3.00 -14.42 1.46
C LEU A 83 3.00 -14.52 2.98
N ARG A 84 4.04 -14.02 3.63
CA ARG A 84 4.13 -14.06 5.08
C ARG A 84 3.08 -13.18 5.74
N LEU A 85 2.91 -11.97 5.22
CA LEU A 85 1.88 -11.05 5.72
C LEU A 85 0.48 -11.64 5.55
N ALA A 86 0.22 -12.20 4.39
CA ALA A 86 -1.09 -12.77 4.10
C ALA A 86 -1.39 -13.93 5.06
N ARG A 87 -0.41 -14.78 5.30
CA ARG A 87 -0.60 -15.91 6.21
C ARG A 87 -0.92 -15.44 7.61
N HIS A 88 -0.20 -14.43 8.08
CA HIS A 88 -0.36 -13.96 9.46
C HIS A 88 -1.66 -13.22 9.66
N PHE A 89 -2.01 -12.31 8.73
CA PHE A 89 -3.17 -11.45 8.91
C PHE A 89 -4.45 -12.01 8.28
N GLY A 90 -4.36 -13.10 7.52
CA GLY A 90 -5.54 -13.66 6.88
C GLY A 90 -5.98 -12.89 5.65
N THR A 91 -5.09 -12.10 5.07
CA THR A 91 -5.33 -11.42 3.80
C THR A 91 -4.82 -12.29 2.67
N THR A 92 -4.88 -11.77 1.44
CA THR A 92 -4.28 -12.46 0.30
C THR A 92 -2.92 -11.86 0.00
N PRO A 93 -2.00 -12.62 -0.59
CA PRO A 93 -0.74 -12.04 -1.04
C PRO A 93 -0.96 -10.94 -2.08
N ALA A 94 -1.97 -11.11 -2.94
CA ALA A 94 -2.26 -10.13 -3.98
C ALA A 94 -2.64 -8.78 -3.37
N PHE A 95 -3.30 -8.77 -2.21
CA PHE A 95 -3.64 -7.51 -1.55
C PHE A 95 -2.38 -6.67 -1.33
N TRP A 96 -1.33 -7.29 -0.78
CA TRP A 96 -0.09 -6.56 -0.48
C TRP A 96 0.66 -6.18 -1.75
N LEU A 97 0.68 -7.08 -2.74
CA LEU A 97 1.40 -6.78 -3.99
C LEU A 97 0.67 -5.74 -4.82
N ASN A 98 -0.66 -5.71 -4.76
CA ASN A 98 -1.42 -4.67 -5.46
C ASN A 98 -1.13 -3.29 -4.86
N LEU A 99 -1.03 -3.21 -3.53
CA LEU A 99 -0.65 -1.95 -2.88
C LEU A 99 0.74 -1.51 -3.34
N GLN A 100 1.68 -2.45 -3.40
CA GLN A 100 3.05 -2.14 -3.80
C GLN A 100 3.09 -1.66 -5.26
N LYS A 101 2.38 -2.35 -6.14
CA LYS A 101 2.38 -1.98 -7.55
C LYS A 101 1.70 -0.65 -7.79
N ALA A 102 0.60 -0.39 -7.10
CA ALA A 102 -0.08 0.90 -7.22
C ALA A 102 0.85 2.04 -6.80
N TYR A 103 1.59 1.84 -5.72
CA TYR A 103 2.55 2.82 -5.26
C TYR A 103 3.65 3.05 -6.31
N GLU A 104 4.22 1.95 -6.83
CA GLU A 104 5.30 2.06 -7.80
C GLU A 104 4.84 2.74 -9.09
N LEU A 105 3.63 2.42 -9.55
CA LEU A 105 3.11 3.05 -10.74
C LEU A 105 2.88 4.53 -10.54
N GLU A 106 2.37 4.91 -9.39
CA GLU A 106 2.13 6.32 -9.10
C GLU A 106 3.42 7.11 -9.03
N VAL A 107 4.44 6.54 -8.38
CA VAL A 107 5.75 7.18 -8.32
C VAL A 107 6.34 7.32 -9.73
N ALA A 108 6.28 6.24 -10.52
CA ALA A 108 6.83 6.28 -11.87
C ALA A 108 6.10 7.29 -12.74
N GLU A 109 4.78 7.38 -12.58
CA GLU A 109 4.02 8.36 -13.35
C GLU A 109 4.43 9.78 -12.99
N GLN A 110 4.63 10.06 -11.71
CA GLN A 110 5.04 11.39 -11.29
C GLN A 110 6.45 11.74 -11.74
N GLU A 111 7.35 10.76 -11.73
CA GLU A 111 8.76 11.03 -12.05
C GLU A 111 9.05 10.98 -13.54
N ALA A 112 8.34 10.16 -14.29
CA ALA A 112 8.71 9.89 -15.67
C ALA A 112 7.52 9.89 -16.63
N GLY A 113 6.29 10.05 -16.14
CA GLY A 113 5.12 9.89 -17.00
C GLY A 113 5.11 10.81 -18.20
N ALA A 114 5.36 12.10 -17.97
CA ALA A 114 5.34 13.06 -19.05
C ALA A 114 6.44 12.78 -20.07
N ARG A 115 7.64 12.44 -19.58
CA ARG A 115 8.75 12.12 -20.46
C ARG A 115 8.44 10.88 -21.31
N ILE A 116 7.88 9.86 -20.68
CA ILE A 116 7.56 8.63 -21.40
C ILE A 116 6.52 8.91 -22.47
N ARG A 117 5.50 9.72 -22.17
CA ARG A 117 4.48 10.05 -23.17
C ARG A 117 5.06 10.82 -24.35
N SER A 118 6.11 11.61 -24.12
CA SER A 118 6.73 12.34 -25.21
C SER A 118 7.71 11.48 -26.01
N GLU A 119 8.30 10.47 -25.38
CA GLU A 119 9.31 9.62 -26.02
C GLU A 119 8.71 8.39 -26.70
N VAL A 120 7.63 7.86 -26.15
CA VAL A 120 7.06 6.60 -26.64
C VAL A 120 5.72 6.93 -27.30
N ALA A 121 5.69 6.83 -28.62
CA ALA A 121 4.45 7.03 -29.36
C ALA A 121 3.62 5.74 -29.29
N PRO A 122 2.29 5.87 -29.18
CA PRO A 122 1.46 4.69 -29.29
C PRO A 122 1.64 4.05 -30.67
N ARG A 123 1.56 2.74 -30.72
CA ARG A 123 1.62 2.05 -31.99
C ARG A 123 0.39 2.43 -32.81
N ALA A 124 0.60 2.66 -34.12
CA ALA A 124 -0.51 3.01 -34.97
C ALA A 124 -1.58 1.91 -34.94
N ALA A 125 -2.83 2.33 -34.92
CA ALA A 125 -3.93 1.38 -34.91
C ALA A 125 -3.91 0.58 -36.21
N ALA A 126 -4.14 -0.74 -36.10
CA ALA A 126 -4.16 -1.59 -37.28
C ALA A 126 -5.45 -1.34 -38.07
#